data_0ef084ee498115894ed1713d5b0cf1d7
#
_entry.id   0ef084ee498115894ed1713d5b0cf1d7
#
_cell.length_a   1.000
_cell.length_b   1.000
_cell.length_c   1.000
_cell.angle_alpha   90.00
_cell.angle_beta   90.00
_cell.angle_gamma   90.00
#
_symmetry.space_group_name_H-M   'P 1'
#
loop_
_entity.id
_entity.type
_entity.pdbx_description
1 polymer ?
#
loop_
_entity_poly.entity_id
_entity_poly.type
_entity_poly.pdbx_seq_one_letter_code
_entity_poly.pdbx_strand_id
1 'polypeptide(L)'
;MRTAQILLTHDDLSHRERYLNARGTLRALVSHDVIPIVNENDTVVTDEIRFGDNDTLGALVANLVEADLLVILTDQDGLCDKDPRHHVDAKLLKQVRAGDPALISMASGAAGSLGRGGMLTKVQAAKLAARSGANTIVANGRTPGVLQRLRQGEPHGTLFVPDQEPLLARKQWLAGHLKAKGTLVLDSGA
;
A
#
# COMPACT_ATOMS: atom_id res chain seq x y z
N MET A 1 22.53 9.45 -9.36
CA MET A 1 21.23 9.26 -8.69
C MET A 1 21.31 9.91 -7.32
N ARG A 2 20.37 10.80 -6.97
CA ARG A 2 20.31 11.47 -5.65
C ARG A 2 19.20 10.80 -4.84
N THR A 3 19.42 10.64 -3.53
CA THR A 3 18.47 10.05 -2.60
C THR A 3 18.31 10.92 -1.37
N ALA A 4 17.15 10.84 -0.71
CA ALA A 4 16.90 11.50 0.57
C ALA A 4 16.18 10.52 1.50
N GLN A 5 16.64 10.43 2.75
CA GLN A 5 15.97 9.66 3.78
C GLN A 5 14.82 10.47 4.36
N ILE A 6 13.65 9.83 4.45
CA ILE A 6 12.42 10.39 5.05
C ILE A 6 11.95 9.42 6.13
N LEU A 7 11.89 9.89 7.36
CA LEU A 7 11.38 9.12 8.48
C LEU A 7 10.00 9.65 8.87
N LEU A 8 8.99 8.77 8.88
CA LEU A 8 7.60 9.11 9.16
C LEU A 8 7.12 8.37 10.40
N THR A 9 6.23 9.04 11.14
CA THR A 9 5.46 8.43 12.23
C THR A 9 4.01 8.23 11.80
N HIS A 10 3.26 7.42 12.55
CA HIS A 10 1.82 7.30 12.36
C HIS A 10 1.12 8.67 12.44
N ASP A 11 1.55 9.53 13.35
CA ASP A 11 1.02 10.88 13.52
C ASP A 11 1.21 11.76 12.28
N ASP A 12 2.34 11.60 11.56
CA ASP A 12 2.61 12.35 10.34
C ASP A 12 1.64 12.00 9.21
N LEU A 13 1.02 10.83 9.25
CA LEU A 13 0.02 10.39 8.28
C LEU A 13 -1.43 10.50 8.78
N SER A 14 -1.64 10.66 10.09
CA SER A 14 -2.97 10.77 10.71
C SER A 14 -3.44 12.21 10.88
N HIS A 15 -2.52 13.15 11.13
CA HIS A 15 -2.84 14.57 11.31
C HIS A 15 -2.76 15.32 9.99
N ARG A 16 -3.84 15.98 9.62
CA ARG A 16 -3.98 16.65 8.31
C ARG A 16 -2.81 17.58 7.96
N GLU A 17 -2.37 18.40 8.89
CA GLU A 17 -1.29 19.37 8.66
C GLU A 17 0.05 18.67 8.40
N ARG A 18 0.40 17.69 9.22
CA ARG A 18 1.59 16.85 9.06
C ARG A 18 1.54 16.05 7.77
N TYR A 19 0.37 15.47 7.45
CA TYR A 19 0.12 14.76 6.21
C TYR A 19 0.41 15.64 4.98
N LEU A 20 -0.09 16.87 4.96
CA LEU A 20 0.13 17.82 3.85
C LEU A 20 1.61 18.21 3.72
N ASN A 21 2.31 18.40 4.85
CA ASN A 21 3.75 18.67 4.85
C ASN A 21 4.56 17.49 4.31
N ALA A 22 4.30 16.27 4.78
CA ALA A 22 4.96 15.06 4.29
C ALA A 22 4.72 14.87 2.78
N ARG A 23 3.46 15.05 2.32
CA ARG A 23 3.11 15.00 0.90
C ARG A 23 3.86 16.04 0.07
N GLY A 24 3.91 17.29 0.55
CA GLY A 24 4.63 18.38 -0.11
C GLY A 24 6.12 18.07 -0.25
N THR A 25 6.74 17.58 0.82
CA THR A 25 8.16 17.19 0.84
C THR A 25 8.44 16.06 -0.15
N LEU A 26 7.67 14.97 -0.13
CA LEU A 26 7.86 13.85 -1.05
C LEU A 26 7.70 14.26 -2.50
N ARG A 27 6.67 15.06 -2.81
CA ARG A 27 6.45 15.58 -4.18
C ARG A 27 7.59 16.50 -4.64
N ALA A 28 8.09 17.37 -3.77
CA ALA A 28 9.22 18.23 -4.08
C ALA A 28 10.48 17.40 -4.38
N LEU A 29 10.78 16.38 -3.58
CA LEU A 29 11.91 15.49 -3.84
C LEU A 29 11.81 14.83 -5.21
N VAL A 30 10.66 14.24 -5.53
CA VAL A 30 10.43 13.58 -6.83
C VAL A 30 10.54 14.57 -7.98
N SER A 31 10.01 15.80 -7.85
CA SER A 31 10.11 16.83 -8.89
C SER A 31 11.55 17.33 -9.15
N HIS A 32 12.45 17.11 -8.19
CA HIS A 32 13.88 17.40 -8.32
C HIS A 32 14.74 16.16 -8.65
N ASP A 33 14.15 15.08 -9.14
CA ASP A 33 14.83 13.82 -9.45
C ASP A 33 15.60 13.23 -8.25
N VAL A 34 15.06 13.42 -7.05
CA VAL A 34 15.57 12.81 -5.81
C VAL A 34 14.67 11.66 -5.42
N ILE A 35 15.25 10.48 -5.21
CA ILE A 35 14.50 9.30 -4.78
C ILE A 35 14.33 9.33 -3.26
N PRO A 36 13.09 9.48 -2.74
CA PRO A 36 12.86 9.40 -1.30
C PRO A 36 12.97 7.93 -0.83
N ILE A 37 13.76 7.71 0.20
CA ILE A 37 13.86 6.43 0.91
C ILE A 37 13.12 6.60 2.23
N VAL A 38 11.93 5.99 2.31
CA VAL A 38 11.02 6.17 3.43
C VAL A 38 11.12 5.00 4.41
N ASN A 39 11.14 5.30 5.70
CA ASN A 39 10.99 4.31 6.77
C ASN A 39 10.24 4.91 7.96
N GLU A 40 9.85 4.06 8.91
CA GLU A 40 9.29 4.50 10.18
C GLU A 40 10.37 5.22 11.03
N ASN A 41 9.95 6.27 11.77
CA ASN A 41 10.83 6.96 12.69
C ASN A 41 10.82 6.26 14.07
N ASP A 42 11.53 5.14 14.17
CA ASP A 42 11.65 4.35 15.38
C ASP A 42 12.29 5.11 16.56
N THR A 43 12.92 6.24 16.31
CA THR A 43 13.59 7.03 17.35
C THR A 43 12.62 7.74 18.29
N VAL A 44 11.45 8.12 17.76
CA VAL A 44 10.47 8.97 18.47
C VAL A 44 9.11 8.29 18.65
N VAL A 45 8.96 7.04 18.21
CA VAL A 45 7.71 6.30 18.28
C VAL A 45 7.74 5.31 19.44
N THR A 46 6.72 5.37 20.31
CA THR A 46 6.46 4.35 21.32
C THR A 46 5.78 3.13 20.70
N ASP A 47 5.92 1.94 21.32
CA ASP A 47 5.40 0.65 20.80
C ASP A 47 3.88 0.64 20.52
N GLU A 48 3.13 1.55 21.12
CA GLU A 48 1.67 1.66 21.00
C GLU A 48 1.20 2.34 19.71
N ILE A 49 2.11 3.03 18.97
CA ILE A 49 1.76 3.90 17.83
C ILE A 49 2.59 3.54 16.58
N ARG A 50 2.96 2.27 16.41
CA ARG A 50 3.70 1.81 15.24
C ARG A 50 2.78 1.46 14.08
N PHE A 51 3.25 1.64 12.85
CA PHE A 51 2.55 1.15 11.65
C PHE A 51 2.36 -0.37 11.64
N GLY A 52 3.15 -1.09 12.43
CA GLY A 52 3.12 -2.55 12.52
C GLY A 52 4.01 -3.23 11.49
N ASP A 53 4.10 -2.71 10.26
CA ASP A 53 4.95 -3.25 9.21
C ASP A 53 5.19 -2.24 8.07
N ASN A 54 6.26 -2.46 7.29
CA ASN A 54 6.60 -1.63 6.14
C ASN A 54 5.65 -1.82 4.95
N ASP A 55 4.87 -2.89 4.90
CA ASP A 55 3.85 -3.08 3.87
C ASP A 55 2.73 -2.03 4.05
N THR A 56 2.28 -1.84 5.30
CA THR A 56 1.30 -0.80 5.66
C THR A 56 1.85 0.60 5.41
N LEU A 57 3.09 0.88 5.83
CA LEU A 57 3.74 2.16 5.57
C LEU A 57 3.83 2.44 4.07
N GLY A 58 4.24 1.45 3.26
CA GLY A 58 4.32 1.55 1.81
C GLY A 58 2.97 1.90 1.17
N ALA A 59 1.88 1.27 1.62
CA ALA A 59 0.54 1.55 1.14
C ALA A 59 0.07 2.97 1.50
N LEU A 60 0.37 3.44 2.73
CA LEU A 60 0.05 4.80 3.15
C LEU A 60 0.85 5.86 2.37
N VAL A 61 2.14 5.60 2.11
CA VAL A 61 2.97 6.46 1.27
C VAL A 61 2.47 6.48 -0.17
N ALA A 62 2.08 5.33 -0.74
CA ALA A 62 1.47 5.26 -2.06
C ALA A 62 0.21 6.16 -2.15
N ASN A 63 -0.64 6.12 -1.13
CA ASN A 63 -1.81 7.01 -1.05
C ASN A 63 -1.41 8.48 -0.90
N LEU A 64 -0.39 8.77 -0.08
CA LEU A 64 0.11 10.13 0.18
C LEU A 64 0.61 10.81 -1.10
N VAL A 65 1.37 10.09 -1.93
CA VAL A 65 1.92 10.63 -3.19
C VAL A 65 1.00 10.43 -4.39
N GLU A 66 -0.16 9.78 -4.19
CA GLU A 66 -1.12 9.43 -5.25
C GLU A 66 -0.48 8.54 -6.32
N ALA A 67 0.26 7.51 -5.88
CA ALA A 67 0.89 6.56 -6.78
C ALA A 67 -0.15 5.75 -7.57
N ASP A 68 0.17 5.42 -8.82
CA ASP A 68 -0.65 4.54 -9.65
C ASP A 68 -0.36 3.06 -9.37
N LEU A 69 0.85 2.78 -8.86
CA LEU A 69 1.33 1.42 -8.60
C LEU A 69 2.16 1.36 -7.32
N LEU A 70 1.82 0.40 -6.45
CA LEU A 70 2.65 -0.06 -5.34
C LEU A 70 3.27 -1.41 -5.72
N VAL A 71 4.57 -1.57 -5.54
CA VAL A 71 5.24 -2.87 -5.70
C VAL A 71 5.76 -3.34 -4.35
N ILE A 72 5.27 -4.48 -3.88
CA ILE A 72 5.73 -5.13 -2.65
C ILE A 72 6.63 -6.30 -3.03
N LEU A 73 7.90 -6.18 -2.70
CA LEU A 73 8.87 -7.25 -2.92
C LEU A 73 8.94 -8.15 -1.68
N THR A 74 8.83 -9.45 -1.91
CA THR A 74 8.81 -10.48 -0.87
C THR A 74 9.68 -11.68 -1.28
N ASP A 75 9.77 -12.68 -0.43
CA ASP A 75 10.43 -13.95 -0.72
C ASP A 75 9.51 -14.99 -1.39
N GLN A 76 8.23 -14.64 -1.60
CA GLN A 76 7.23 -15.47 -2.26
C GLN A 76 6.93 -14.95 -3.67
N ASP A 77 6.52 -15.85 -4.56
CA ASP A 77 6.23 -15.51 -5.96
C ASP A 77 4.96 -14.66 -6.12
N GLY A 78 4.13 -14.57 -5.10
CA GLY A 78 2.86 -13.83 -5.06
C GLY A 78 1.84 -14.52 -4.18
N LEU A 79 0.56 -14.17 -4.33
CA LEU A 79 -0.55 -14.80 -3.62
C LEU A 79 -0.99 -16.07 -4.34
N CYS A 80 -1.10 -17.17 -3.60
CA CYS A 80 -1.68 -18.43 -4.05
C CYS A 80 -3.11 -18.59 -3.56
N ASP A 81 -3.88 -19.45 -4.23
CA ASP A 81 -5.26 -19.82 -3.84
C ASP A 81 -5.32 -20.54 -2.49
N LYS A 82 -4.20 -21.12 -2.05
CA LYS A 82 -3.98 -21.78 -0.75
C LYS A 82 -2.51 -21.71 -0.36
N ASP A 83 -2.19 -22.01 0.90
CA ASP A 83 -0.82 -21.93 1.40
C ASP A 83 0.10 -22.94 0.71
N PRO A 84 1.09 -22.50 -0.09
CA PRO A 84 1.98 -23.41 -0.81
C PRO A 84 2.91 -24.25 0.11
N ARG A 85 3.05 -23.87 1.39
CA ARG A 85 3.81 -24.63 2.39
C ARG A 85 3.08 -25.90 2.82
N HIS A 86 1.77 -25.93 2.71
CA HIS A 86 0.91 -27.02 3.12
C HIS A 86 0.21 -27.71 1.95
N HIS A 87 0.21 -27.09 0.76
CA HIS A 87 -0.50 -27.57 -0.43
C HIS A 87 0.41 -27.53 -1.65
N VAL A 88 0.88 -28.69 -2.09
CA VAL A 88 1.78 -28.82 -3.27
C VAL A 88 1.08 -28.39 -4.57
N ASP A 89 -0.25 -28.46 -4.60
CA ASP A 89 -1.10 -28.07 -5.72
C ASP A 89 -1.60 -26.62 -5.65
N ALA A 90 -1.02 -25.79 -4.74
CA ALA A 90 -1.31 -24.37 -4.66
C ALA A 90 -0.97 -23.65 -5.97
N LYS A 91 -1.91 -22.82 -6.45
CA LYS A 91 -1.77 -22.11 -7.72
C LYS A 91 -1.58 -20.63 -7.47
N LEU A 92 -0.56 -20.05 -8.11
CA LEU A 92 -0.33 -18.61 -8.10
C LEU A 92 -1.48 -17.87 -8.80
N LEU A 93 -2.07 -16.90 -8.12
CA LEU A 93 -3.10 -16.01 -8.67
C LEU A 93 -2.41 -14.87 -9.41
N LYS A 94 -2.66 -14.74 -10.73
CA LYS A 94 -2.03 -13.69 -11.54
C LYS A 94 -2.64 -12.32 -11.29
N GLN A 95 -3.96 -12.26 -11.10
CA GLN A 95 -4.70 -11.01 -10.87
C GLN A 95 -5.88 -11.27 -9.95
N VAL A 96 -6.11 -10.35 -9.02
CA VAL A 96 -7.21 -10.40 -8.05
C VAL A 96 -7.78 -9.00 -7.81
N ARG A 97 -9.02 -8.90 -7.31
CA ARG A 97 -9.57 -7.62 -6.83
C ARG A 97 -9.15 -7.39 -5.38
N ALA A 98 -8.57 -6.22 -5.09
CA ALA A 98 -8.01 -5.91 -3.77
C ALA A 98 -9.07 -5.93 -2.64
N GLY A 99 -10.33 -5.68 -2.95
CA GLY A 99 -11.44 -5.69 -1.99
C GLY A 99 -12.06 -7.06 -1.74
N ASP A 100 -11.67 -8.10 -2.48
CA ASP A 100 -12.27 -9.44 -2.33
C ASP A 100 -12.02 -10.01 -0.91
N PRO A 101 -13.08 -10.29 -0.12
CA PRO A 101 -12.95 -10.83 1.23
C PRO A 101 -12.24 -12.19 1.28
N ALA A 102 -12.32 -12.99 0.20
CA ALA A 102 -11.72 -14.31 0.12
C ALA A 102 -10.18 -14.27 0.22
N LEU A 103 -9.56 -13.14 -0.18
CA LEU A 103 -8.10 -12.99 -0.13
C LEU A 103 -7.53 -13.10 1.27
N ILE A 104 -8.29 -12.66 2.30
CA ILE A 104 -7.86 -12.75 3.69
C ILE A 104 -7.74 -14.21 4.12
N SER A 105 -8.72 -15.06 3.75
CA SER A 105 -8.68 -16.49 4.08
C SER A 105 -7.55 -17.21 3.33
N MET A 106 -7.32 -16.88 2.06
CA MET A 106 -6.22 -17.41 1.26
C MET A 106 -4.84 -17.03 1.85
N ALA A 107 -4.69 -15.77 2.27
CA ALA A 107 -3.45 -15.24 2.82
C ALA A 107 -3.16 -15.68 4.26
N SER A 108 -4.19 -15.98 5.05
CA SER A 108 -4.04 -16.36 6.46
C SER A 108 -3.47 -17.77 6.62
N GLY A 109 -3.56 -18.61 5.58
CA GLY A 109 -3.14 -20.02 5.61
C GLY A 109 -3.59 -20.71 6.88
N ALA A 110 -3.92 -21.95 6.91
CA ALA A 110 -4.36 -22.59 8.14
C ALA A 110 -3.40 -22.32 9.31
N ALA A 111 -3.87 -21.51 10.23
CA ALA A 111 -3.39 -21.30 11.59
C ALA A 111 -2.06 -20.55 11.84
N GLY A 112 -2.19 -19.44 12.50
CA GLY A 112 -1.50 -19.31 13.77
C GLY A 112 -0.07 -18.83 13.82
N SER A 113 0.53 -18.36 12.75
CA SER A 113 1.66 -17.46 12.95
C SER A 113 1.22 -16.02 12.69
N LEU A 114 0.92 -15.30 13.75
CA LEU A 114 0.93 -13.83 13.80
C LEU A 114 2.37 -13.32 13.55
N GLY A 115 3.02 -13.82 12.47
CA GLY A 115 4.30 -13.35 12.03
C GLY A 115 4.12 -11.97 11.40
N ARG A 116 4.77 -10.95 11.95
CA ARG A 116 4.90 -9.64 11.32
C ARG A 116 5.48 -9.84 9.92
N GLY A 117 4.78 -9.40 8.85
CA GLY A 117 5.29 -9.45 7.48
C GLY A 117 4.87 -10.64 6.62
N GLY A 118 3.84 -11.40 6.97
CA GLY A 118 3.31 -12.51 6.15
C GLY A 118 2.51 -12.04 4.93
N MET A 119 1.96 -12.98 4.13
CA MET A 119 1.12 -12.66 2.96
C MET A 119 -0.12 -11.84 3.36
N LEU A 120 -0.64 -12.05 4.56
CA LEU A 120 -1.80 -11.30 5.08
C LEU A 120 -1.53 -9.79 5.14
N THR A 121 -0.34 -9.37 5.62
CA THR A 121 0.01 -7.94 5.68
C THR A 121 0.07 -7.33 4.29
N LYS A 122 0.54 -8.08 3.29
CA LYS A 122 0.62 -7.64 1.88
C LYS A 122 -0.76 -7.50 1.25
N VAL A 123 -1.68 -8.43 1.53
CA VAL A 123 -3.09 -8.32 1.12
C VAL A 123 -3.75 -7.10 1.76
N GLN A 124 -3.52 -6.86 3.05
CA GLN A 124 -4.04 -5.69 3.75
C GLN A 124 -3.47 -4.37 3.19
N ALA A 125 -2.17 -4.34 2.90
CA ALA A 125 -1.51 -3.21 2.26
C ALA A 125 -2.07 -2.95 0.85
N ALA A 126 -2.27 -3.99 0.04
CA ALA A 126 -2.89 -3.86 -1.28
C ALA A 126 -4.32 -3.29 -1.18
N LYS A 127 -5.12 -3.78 -0.23
CA LYS A 127 -6.47 -3.25 0.05
C LYS A 127 -6.42 -1.78 0.48
N LEU A 128 -5.41 -1.40 1.27
CA LEU A 128 -5.24 -0.02 1.73
C LEU A 128 -4.84 0.89 0.56
N ALA A 129 -3.88 0.49 -0.28
CA ALA A 129 -3.47 1.24 -1.47
C ALA A 129 -4.62 1.40 -2.48
N ALA A 130 -5.45 0.38 -2.66
CA ALA A 130 -6.62 0.40 -3.53
C ALA A 130 -7.67 1.46 -3.14
N ARG A 131 -7.69 1.93 -1.89
CA ARG A 131 -8.60 3.01 -1.44
C ARG A 131 -8.36 4.34 -2.17
N SER A 132 -7.14 4.59 -2.63
CA SER A 132 -6.81 5.75 -3.47
C SER A 132 -6.77 5.43 -4.96
N GLY A 133 -7.12 4.20 -5.34
CA GLY A 133 -7.11 3.73 -6.73
C GLY A 133 -5.76 3.22 -7.22
N ALA A 134 -4.79 3.00 -6.32
CA ALA A 134 -3.50 2.43 -6.69
C ALA A 134 -3.63 0.92 -6.92
N ASN A 135 -2.99 0.42 -7.98
CA ASN A 135 -2.75 -1.01 -8.16
C ASN A 135 -1.64 -1.46 -7.22
N THR A 136 -1.62 -2.74 -6.85
CA THR A 136 -0.49 -3.31 -6.10
C THR A 136 0.00 -4.59 -6.77
N ILE A 137 1.32 -4.73 -6.91
CA ILE A 137 1.94 -5.99 -7.34
C ILE A 137 2.71 -6.56 -6.15
N VAL A 138 2.45 -7.82 -5.82
CA VAL A 138 3.26 -8.60 -4.87
C VAL A 138 4.09 -9.58 -5.67
N ALA A 139 5.42 -9.47 -5.61
CA ALA A 139 6.33 -10.27 -6.43
C ALA A 139 7.58 -10.68 -5.67
N ASN A 140 8.26 -11.71 -6.18
CA ASN A 140 9.49 -12.22 -5.59
C ASN A 140 10.67 -11.27 -5.86
N GLY A 141 11.17 -10.64 -4.80
CA GLY A 141 12.29 -9.70 -4.86
C GLY A 141 13.64 -10.36 -5.16
N ARG A 142 13.75 -11.69 -5.06
CA ARG A 142 14.96 -12.45 -5.43
C ARG A 142 15.07 -12.71 -6.93
N THR A 143 13.99 -12.46 -7.68
CA THR A 143 14.00 -12.58 -9.15
C THR A 143 14.92 -11.53 -9.76
N PRO A 144 15.98 -11.92 -10.51
CA PRO A 144 16.89 -10.97 -11.12
C PRO A 144 16.16 -9.98 -12.03
N GLY A 145 16.39 -8.69 -11.81
CA GLY A 145 15.81 -7.62 -12.63
C GLY A 145 14.29 -7.47 -12.51
N VAL A 146 13.65 -7.97 -11.43
CA VAL A 146 12.20 -7.98 -11.27
C VAL A 146 11.55 -6.62 -11.54
N LEU A 147 12.11 -5.52 -11.05
CA LEU A 147 11.56 -4.18 -11.28
C LEU A 147 11.63 -3.75 -12.76
N GLN A 148 12.72 -4.13 -13.47
CA GLN A 148 12.84 -3.85 -14.90
C GLN A 148 11.82 -4.65 -15.70
N ARG A 149 11.64 -5.93 -15.35
CA ARG A 149 10.67 -6.83 -15.99
C ARG A 149 9.24 -6.33 -15.77
N LEU A 150 8.89 -5.95 -14.55
CA LEU A 150 7.59 -5.34 -14.25
C LEU A 150 7.36 -4.04 -15.05
N ARG A 151 8.38 -3.18 -15.16
CA ARG A 151 8.33 -1.96 -15.99
C ARG A 151 8.09 -2.26 -17.48
N GLN A 152 8.56 -3.40 -17.97
CA GLN A 152 8.36 -3.86 -19.35
C GLN A 152 6.99 -4.54 -19.55
N GLY A 153 6.18 -4.65 -18.50
CA GLY A 153 4.88 -5.29 -18.55
C GLY A 153 4.91 -6.81 -18.48
N GLU A 154 6.08 -7.40 -18.10
CA GLU A 154 6.15 -8.84 -17.90
C GLU A 154 5.32 -9.23 -16.66
N PRO A 155 4.47 -10.28 -16.76
CA PRO A 155 3.64 -10.71 -15.65
C PRO A 155 4.47 -11.45 -14.60
N HIS A 156 4.85 -10.77 -13.55
CA HIS A 156 5.51 -11.34 -12.37
C HIS A 156 4.69 -11.07 -11.12
N GLY A 157 4.46 -12.10 -10.32
CA GLY A 157 3.73 -11.98 -9.07
C GLY A 157 2.21 -11.98 -9.24
N THR A 158 1.54 -11.38 -8.26
CA THR A 158 0.10 -11.18 -8.23
C THR A 158 -0.23 -9.70 -8.33
N LEU A 159 -1.06 -9.33 -9.30
CA LEU A 159 -1.60 -7.99 -9.45
C LEU A 159 -2.93 -7.87 -8.67
N PHE A 160 -2.98 -6.95 -7.74
CA PHE A 160 -4.18 -6.54 -7.02
C PHE A 160 -4.74 -5.28 -7.68
N VAL A 161 -5.93 -5.37 -8.25
CA VAL A 161 -6.60 -4.23 -8.89
C VAL A 161 -7.62 -3.61 -7.94
N PRO A 162 -7.77 -2.28 -7.90
CA PRO A 162 -8.82 -1.63 -7.11
C PRO A 162 -10.21 -1.98 -7.65
N ASP A 163 -11.22 -1.96 -6.76
CA ASP A 163 -12.61 -2.25 -7.13
C ASP A 163 -13.30 -1.09 -7.86
N GLN A 164 -12.73 0.11 -7.75
CA GLN A 164 -13.31 1.35 -8.28
C GLN A 164 -12.30 2.10 -9.15
N GLU A 165 -12.82 2.94 -10.04
CA GLU A 165 -12.03 3.89 -10.82
C GLU A 165 -11.15 4.77 -9.91
N PRO A 166 -9.87 5.01 -10.27
CA PRO A 166 -8.91 5.74 -9.43
C PRO A 166 -9.41 7.11 -8.95
N LEU A 167 -10.10 7.86 -9.82
CA LEU A 167 -10.62 9.19 -9.48
C LEU A 167 -11.72 9.13 -8.41
N LEU A 168 -12.62 8.15 -8.49
CA LEU A 168 -13.69 7.95 -7.53
C LEU A 168 -13.14 7.46 -6.19
N ALA A 169 -12.21 6.51 -6.23
CA ALA A 169 -11.54 5.98 -5.05
C ALA A 169 -10.78 7.09 -4.30
N ARG A 170 -10.03 7.96 -4.99
CA ARG A 170 -9.31 9.11 -4.41
C ARG A 170 -10.25 10.10 -3.74
N LYS A 171 -11.38 10.42 -4.38
CA LYS A 171 -12.40 11.31 -3.78
C LYS A 171 -13.00 10.73 -2.50
N GLN A 172 -13.32 9.44 -2.50
CA GLN A 172 -13.85 8.75 -1.32
C GLN A 172 -12.84 8.67 -0.18
N TRP A 173 -11.58 8.38 -0.51
CA TRP A 173 -10.51 8.34 0.50
C TRP A 173 -10.31 9.71 1.15
N LEU A 174 -10.25 10.80 0.36
CA LEU A 174 -10.17 12.16 0.88
C LEU A 174 -11.36 12.51 1.76
N ALA A 175 -12.58 12.19 1.33
CA ALA A 175 -13.79 12.42 2.10
C ALA A 175 -13.79 11.68 3.45
N GLY A 176 -13.27 10.45 3.48
CA GLY A 176 -13.16 9.65 4.71
C GLY A 176 -12.11 10.17 5.71
N HIS A 177 -11.11 10.93 5.26
CA HIS A 177 -10.05 11.51 6.11
C HIS A 177 -10.38 12.96 6.57
N LEU A 178 -11.35 13.60 5.96
CA LEU A 178 -11.80 14.94 6.34
C LEU A 178 -12.76 14.84 7.51
N LYS A 179 -12.32 15.17 8.72
CA LYS A 179 -13.25 15.45 9.83
C LYS A 179 -14.04 16.71 9.46
N ALA A 180 -15.30 16.55 9.10
CA ALA A 180 -16.20 17.66 8.86
C ALA A 180 -16.28 18.54 10.13
N LYS A 181 -15.92 19.82 10.01
CA LYS A 181 -16.02 20.79 11.10
C LYS A 181 -17.38 21.49 11.15
N GLY A 182 -18.26 21.18 10.19
CA GLY A 182 -19.60 21.75 10.08
C GLY A 182 -20.33 21.25 8.85
N THR A 183 -21.59 21.57 8.72
CA THR A 183 -22.45 21.24 7.58
C THR A 183 -22.85 22.54 6.90
N LEU A 184 -22.65 22.66 5.59
CA LEU A 184 -23.22 23.70 4.76
C LEU A 184 -24.56 23.16 4.22
N VAL A 185 -25.64 23.89 4.59
CA VAL A 185 -26.96 23.62 4.02
C VAL A 185 -27.15 24.62 2.88
N LEU A 186 -27.23 24.10 1.66
CA LEU A 186 -27.51 24.87 0.46
C LEU A 186 -29.04 24.91 0.28
N ASP A 187 -29.60 26.05 -0.04
CA ASP A 187 -30.99 26.17 -0.44
C ASP A 187 -31.17 25.84 -1.94
N SER A 188 -32.42 25.84 -2.39
CA SER A 188 -32.75 25.48 -3.77
C SER A 188 -32.33 26.54 -4.82
N GLY A 189 -31.67 27.61 -4.41
CA GLY A 189 -31.18 28.69 -5.28
C GLY A 189 -29.66 28.79 -5.38
N ALA A 190 -28.90 27.83 -4.76
CA ALA A 190 -27.43 27.85 -4.73
C ALA A 190 -26.83 26.90 -5.77
#